data_80abcc8953d4f0b05bc1c6d8d762a813
#
_entry.id   80abcc8953d4f0b05bc1c6d8d762a813
#
_cell.length_a   1.000
_cell.length_b   1.000
_cell.length_c   1.000
_cell.angle_alpha   90.00
_cell.angle_beta   90.00
_cell.angle_gamma   90.00
#
_symmetry.space_group_name_H-M   'P 1'
#
loop_
_entity.id
_entity.type
_entity.pdbx_description
1 polymer ?
#
loop_
_entity_poly.entity_id
_entity_poly.type
_entity_poly.pdbx_seq_one_letter_code
_entity_poly.pdbx_strand_id
1 'polypeptide(L)'
;MISLQIVKIPIERTRVLRENTKQIEKNANVKLSIEEENVIIEGDPYNEWRAVDVIKAIGRGFPINSALKLLNDEYILKIINLKEIFPRENQRRRYLARIIGTRGKVKKKLEEITGAEICIYGNTVSVIGRLNEAALAERAINLIIKGLGHSSVYFIIQKEKMRMLE
;
A
#
# COMPACT_ATOMS: atom_id res chain seq x y z
N MET A 1 20.56 12.42 -17.49
CA MET A 1 20.26 11.13 -18.15
C MET A 1 18.79 10.78 -17.94
N ILE A 2 18.08 10.48 -18.99
CA ILE A 2 16.69 10.03 -18.91
C ILE A 2 16.67 8.52 -18.77
N SER A 3 15.88 8.01 -17.85
CA SER A 3 15.71 6.59 -17.61
C SER A 3 14.27 6.19 -17.92
N LEU A 4 14.02 4.90 -18.01
CA LEU A 4 12.70 4.36 -18.34
C LEU A 4 12.42 3.13 -17.48
N GLN A 5 11.24 3.12 -16.85
CA GLN A 5 10.76 1.94 -16.12
C GLN A 5 9.35 1.57 -16.55
N ILE A 6 9.06 0.29 -16.44
CA ILE A 6 7.73 -0.24 -16.75
C ILE A 6 7.17 -0.88 -15.48
N VAL A 7 5.98 -0.43 -15.07
CA VAL A 7 5.26 -0.98 -13.93
C VAL A 7 3.95 -1.57 -14.42
N LYS A 8 3.69 -2.81 -14.04
CA LYS A 8 2.45 -3.50 -14.40
C LYS A 8 1.42 -3.30 -13.30
N ILE A 9 0.22 -2.86 -13.67
CA ILE A 9 -0.90 -2.71 -12.73
C ILE A 9 -2.15 -3.42 -13.27
N PRO A 10 -3.11 -3.77 -12.42
CA PRO A 10 -4.37 -4.36 -12.90
C PRO A 10 -5.06 -3.42 -13.89
N ILE A 11 -5.63 -4.00 -14.95
CA ILE A 11 -6.21 -3.22 -16.04
C ILE A 11 -7.35 -2.32 -15.57
N GLU A 12 -8.14 -2.77 -14.60
CA GLU A 12 -9.24 -1.98 -14.04
C GLU A 12 -8.74 -0.76 -13.25
N ARG A 13 -7.48 -0.75 -12.81
CA ARG A 13 -6.88 0.39 -12.11
C ARG A 13 -6.25 1.40 -13.05
N THR A 14 -6.06 1.06 -14.31
CA THR A 14 -5.50 1.99 -15.30
C THR A 14 -6.41 3.19 -15.53
N ARG A 15 -7.71 3.03 -15.33
CA ARG A 15 -8.67 4.14 -15.43
C ARG A 15 -8.36 5.24 -14.42
N VAL A 16 -8.13 4.87 -13.16
CA VAL A 16 -7.78 5.82 -12.10
C VAL A 16 -6.50 6.57 -12.48
N LEU A 17 -5.54 5.84 -13.02
CA LEU A 17 -4.28 6.44 -13.46
C LEU A 17 -4.49 7.40 -14.62
N ARG A 18 -5.27 7.01 -15.64
CA ARG A 18 -5.55 7.86 -16.80
C ARG A 18 -6.23 9.18 -16.41
N GLU A 19 -7.16 9.12 -15.47
CA GLU A 19 -7.86 10.30 -15.00
C GLU A 19 -6.95 11.27 -14.22
N ASN A 20 -5.82 10.78 -13.70
CA ASN A 20 -4.92 11.55 -12.85
C ASN A 20 -3.50 11.70 -13.43
N THR A 21 -3.30 11.34 -14.70
CA THR A 21 -1.97 11.35 -15.33
C THR A 21 -1.28 12.70 -15.22
N LYS A 22 -1.98 13.79 -15.56
CA LYS A 22 -1.41 15.13 -15.53
C LYS A 22 -0.93 15.53 -14.13
N GLN A 23 -1.72 15.20 -13.12
CA GLN A 23 -1.39 15.52 -11.73
C GLN A 23 -0.15 14.75 -11.29
N ILE A 24 -0.05 13.48 -11.65
CA ILE A 24 1.10 12.64 -11.29
C ILE A 24 2.36 13.14 -12.03
N GLU A 25 2.26 13.40 -13.32
CA GLU A 25 3.37 13.90 -14.12
C GLU A 25 3.93 15.21 -13.56
N LYS A 26 3.04 16.12 -13.19
CA LYS A 26 3.42 17.42 -12.62
C LYS A 26 4.11 17.26 -11.26
N ASN A 27 3.51 16.46 -10.36
CA ASN A 27 4.03 16.31 -8.98
C ASN A 27 5.29 15.48 -8.91
N ALA A 28 5.41 14.45 -9.76
CA ALA A 28 6.56 13.55 -9.78
C ALA A 28 7.65 13.99 -10.75
N ASN A 29 7.35 14.95 -11.63
CA ASN A 29 8.25 15.43 -12.69
C ASN A 29 8.72 14.28 -13.59
N VAL A 30 7.77 13.50 -14.07
CA VAL A 30 7.98 12.38 -14.99
C VAL A 30 6.97 12.43 -16.11
N LYS A 31 7.18 11.62 -17.14
CA LYS A 31 6.26 11.41 -18.23
C LYS A 31 5.67 10.00 -18.14
N LEU A 32 4.36 9.88 -18.27
CA LEU A 32 3.67 8.60 -18.16
C LEU A 32 3.02 8.22 -19.49
N SER A 33 3.16 6.96 -19.86
CA SER A 33 2.45 6.35 -20.99
C SER A 33 1.79 5.07 -20.48
N ILE A 34 0.55 4.84 -20.86
CA ILE A 34 -0.20 3.66 -20.43
C ILE A 34 -0.54 2.82 -21.64
N GLU A 35 -0.03 1.60 -21.68
CA GLU A 35 -0.29 0.61 -22.73
C GLU A 35 -0.88 -0.64 -22.07
N GLU A 36 -2.20 -0.80 -22.17
CA GLU A 36 -2.95 -1.87 -21.50
C GLU A 36 -2.69 -1.85 -20.00
N GLU A 37 -2.02 -2.87 -19.45
CA GLU A 37 -1.69 -2.98 -18.03
C GLU A 37 -0.30 -2.45 -17.69
N ASN A 38 0.47 -2.03 -18.71
CA ASN A 38 1.83 -1.53 -18.52
C ASN A 38 1.84 -0.02 -18.43
N VAL A 39 2.48 0.49 -17.41
CA VAL A 39 2.70 1.92 -17.21
C VAL A 39 4.17 2.21 -17.43
N ILE A 40 4.46 3.04 -18.43
CA ILE A 40 5.83 3.42 -18.79
C ILE A 40 6.13 4.76 -18.15
N ILE A 41 7.16 4.82 -17.33
CA ILE A 41 7.58 6.01 -16.61
C ILE A 41 8.92 6.46 -17.18
N GLU A 42 8.96 7.70 -17.68
CA GLU A 42 10.18 8.31 -18.23
C GLU A 42 10.54 9.56 -17.45
N GLY A 43 11.80 9.71 -17.11
CA GLY A 43 12.26 10.91 -16.44
C GLY A 43 13.68 10.79 -15.94
N ASP A 44 14.07 11.73 -15.10
CA ASP A 44 15.31 11.66 -14.36
C ASP A 44 15.27 10.41 -13.44
N PRO A 45 16.39 9.67 -13.31
CA PRO A 45 16.39 8.41 -12.52
C PRO A 45 15.81 8.53 -11.12
N TYR A 46 16.08 9.61 -10.41
CA TYR A 46 15.53 9.83 -9.07
C TYR A 46 14.01 10.01 -9.10
N ASN A 47 13.52 10.85 -10.01
CA ASN A 47 12.08 11.10 -10.16
C ASN A 47 11.33 9.86 -10.60
N GLU A 48 11.90 9.12 -11.53
CA GLU A 48 11.36 7.86 -12.01
C GLU A 48 11.25 6.84 -10.87
N TRP A 49 12.30 6.68 -10.10
CA TRP A 49 12.32 5.76 -8.96
C TRP A 49 11.21 6.08 -7.94
N ARG A 50 10.99 7.36 -7.64
CA ARG A 50 9.93 7.79 -6.74
C ARG A 50 8.54 7.54 -7.33
N ALA A 51 8.38 7.78 -8.63
CA ALA A 51 7.10 7.60 -9.31
C ALA A 51 6.67 6.14 -9.37
N VAL A 52 7.60 5.19 -9.37
CA VAL A 52 7.29 3.74 -9.38
C VAL A 52 6.37 3.38 -8.21
N ASP A 53 6.67 3.84 -7.00
CA ASP A 53 5.86 3.51 -5.83
C ASP A 53 4.47 4.15 -5.90
N VAL A 54 4.36 5.36 -6.44
CA VAL A 54 3.07 6.01 -6.66
C VAL A 54 2.19 5.16 -7.58
N ILE A 55 2.76 4.70 -8.69
CA ILE A 55 2.03 3.86 -9.66
C ILE A 55 1.65 2.51 -9.03
N LYS A 56 2.56 1.89 -8.31
CA LYS A 56 2.28 0.63 -7.60
C LYS A 56 1.15 0.79 -6.59
N ALA A 57 1.14 1.89 -5.83
CA ALA A 57 0.10 2.16 -4.84
C ALA A 57 -1.28 2.29 -5.50
N ILE A 58 -1.36 3.00 -6.61
CA ILE A 58 -2.60 3.12 -7.39
C ILE A 58 -3.04 1.74 -7.88
N GLY A 59 -2.10 0.93 -8.35
CA GLY A 59 -2.37 -0.44 -8.80
C GLY A 59 -2.85 -1.35 -7.66
N ARG A 60 -2.50 -1.04 -6.42
CA ARG A 60 -2.95 -1.78 -5.24
C ARG A 60 -4.20 -1.21 -4.58
N GLY A 61 -4.88 -0.29 -5.24
CA GLY A 61 -6.19 0.19 -4.82
C GLY A 61 -6.20 1.52 -4.09
N PHE A 62 -5.06 2.12 -3.81
CA PHE A 62 -5.02 3.42 -3.13
C PHE A 62 -5.56 4.54 -4.02
N PRO A 63 -6.27 5.52 -3.43
CA PRO A 63 -6.65 6.71 -4.15
C PRO A 63 -5.43 7.59 -4.45
N ILE A 64 -5.58 8.49 -5.41
CA ILE A 64 -4.47 9.34 -5.88
C ILE A 64 -3.83 10.15 -4.75
N ASN A 65 -4.63 10.72 -3.85
CA ASN A 65 -4.08 11.55 -2.76
C ASN A 65 -3.20 10.75 -1.81
N SER A 66 -3.55 9.51 -1.53
CA SER A 66 -2.74 8.63 -0.70
C SER A 66 -1.46 8.23 -1.42
N ALA A 67 -1.57 7.86 -2.69
CA ALA A 67 -0.40 7.44 -3.50
C ALA A 67 0.62 8.57 -3.65
N LEU A 68 0.19 9.81 -3.82
CA LEU A 68 1.09 10.95 -3.97
C LEU A 68 1.92 11.24 -2.72
N LYS A 69 1.52 10.76 -1.56
CA LYS A 69 2.33 10.87 -0.33
C LYS A 69 3.69 10.19 -0.50
N LEU A 70 3.77 9.17 -1.36
CA LEU A 70 5.01 8.42 -1.61
C LEU A 70 6.08 9.25 -2.34
N LEU A 71 5.73 10.42 -2.86
CA LEU A 71 6.72 11.37 -3.39
C LEU A 71 7.52 12.05 -2.29
N ASN A 72 7.05 11.99 -1.05
CA ASN A 72 7.79 12.43 0.12
C ASN A 72 8.62 11.26 0.64
N ASP A 73 9.92 11.45 0.81
CA ASP A 73 10.86 10.41 1.22
C ASP A 73 10.59 9.83 2.61
N GLU A 74 9.78 10.52 3.42
CA GLU A 74 9.38 10.04 4.75
C GLU A 74 8.35 8.91 4.67
N TYR A 75 7.65 8.75 3.54
CA TYR A 75 6.60 7.76 3.37
C TYR A 75 7.10 6.56 2.58
N ILE A 76 6.63 5.38 2.97
CA ILE A 76 6.96 4.13 2.29
C ILE A 76 5.70 3.33 1.98
N LEU A 77 5.79 2.50 0.96
CA LEU A 77 4.76 1.55 0.55
C LEU A 77 5.23 0.14 0.91
N LYS A 78 4.38 -0.62 1.59
CA LYS A 78 4.60 -2.05 1.82
C LYS A 78 3.43 -2.83 1.25
N ILE A 79 3.71 -3.92 0.56
CA ILE A 79 2.70 -4.77 -0.08
C ILE A 79 2.86 -6.19 0.47
N ILE A 80 1.80 -6.71 1.08
CA ILE A 80 1.75 -8.08 1.59
C ILE A 80 0.87 -8.88 0.65
N ASN A 81 1.46 -9.85 -0.05
CA ASN A 81 0.72 -10.69 -0.98
C ASN A 81 0.35 -12.00 -0.30
N LEU A 82 -0.95 -12.18 -0.03
CA LEU A 82 -1.43 -13.37 0.67
C LEU A 82 -1.32 -14.65 -0.16
N LYS A 83 -1.17 -14.55 -1.48
CA LYS A 83 -0.90 -15.72 -2.32
C LYS A 83 0.44 -16.39 -1.99
N GLU A 84 1.41 -15.60 -1.56
CA GLU A 84 2.72 -16.11 -1.17
C GLU A 84 2.68 -16.81 0.20
N ILE A 85 1.70 -16.50 1.03
CA ILE A 85 1.57 -17.01 2.39
C ILE A 85 0.59 -18.18 2.44
N PHE A 86 -0.56 -18.05 1.78
CA PHE A 86 -1.63 -19.03 1.78
C PHE A 86 -1.91 -19.54 0.37
N PRO A 87 -1.60 -20.81 0.07
CA PRO A 87 -1.85 -21.38 -1.26
C PRO A 87 -3.34 -21.57 -1.57
N ARG A 88 -4.19 -21.73 -0.55
CA ARG A 88 -5.62 -21.98 -0.73
C ARG A 88 -6.42 -20.69 -0.72
N GLU A 89 -7.30 -20.54 -1.70
CA GLU A 89 -8.16 -19.35 -1.85
C GLU A 89 -9.06 -19.12 -0.63
N ASN A 90 -9.65 -20.21 -0.06
CA ASN A 90 -10.52 -20.07 1.11
C ASN A 90 -9.77 -19.56 2.35
N GLN A 91 -8.50 -19.94 2.51
CA GLN A 91 -7.65 -19.41 3.58
C GLN A 91 -7.40 -17.92 3.39
N ARG A 92 -7.04 -17.51 2.17
CA ARG A 92 -6.81 -16.09 1.85
C ARG A 92 -8.05 -15.26 2.14
N ARG A 93 -9.21 -15.72 1.69
CA ARG A 93 -10.50 -15.04 1.93
C ARG A 93 -10.79 -14.89 3.42
N ARG A 94 -10.54 -15.92 4.19
CA ARG A 94 -10.76 -15.91 5.65
C ARG A 94 -9.86 -14.89 6.35
N TYR A 95 -8.57 -14.86 6.01
CA TYR A 95 -7.64 -13.92 6.64
C TYR A 95 -7.85 -12.48 6.18
N LEU A 96 -8.20 -12.28 4.92
CA LEU A 96 -8.60 -10.95 4.44
C LEU A 96 -9.81 -10.44 5.21
N ALA A 97 -10.81 -11.29 5.43
CA ALA A 97 -11.99 -10.94 6.21
C ALA A 97 -11.62 -10.54 7.65
N ARG A 98 -10.66 -11.22 8.26
CA ARG A 98 -10.17 -10.89 9.60
C ARG A 98 -9.41 -9.57 9.64
N ILE A 99 -8.63 -9.28 8.63
CA ILE A 99 -7.88 -8.01 8.52
C ILE A 99 -8.84 -6.83 8.32
N ILE A 100 -9.88 -7.01 7.53
CA ILE A 100 -10.91 -5.99 7.29
C ILE A 100 -11.78 -5.80 8.53
N GLY A 101 -12.27 -6.92 9.08
CA GLY A 101 -13.25 -6.93 10.16
C GLY A 101 -14.65 -6.59 9.68
N THR A 102 -15.63 -6.75 10.56
CA THR A 102 -17.02 -6.42 10.27
C THR A 102 -17.14 -4.93 9.93
N ARG A 103 -17.64 -4.62 8.73
CA ARG A 103 -17.81 -3.24 8.24
C ARG A 103 -16.49 -2.44 8.22
N GLY A 104 -15.37 -3.12 8.08
CA GLY A 104 -14.06 -2.49 8.05
C GLY A 104 -13.53 -2.01 9.40
N LYS A 105 -14.11 -2.49 10.50
CA LYS A 105 -13.75 -2.05 11.86
C LYS A 105 -12.30 -2.30 12.23
N VAL A 106 -11.77 -3.48 11.88
CA VAL A 106 -10.40 -3.86 12.23
C VAL A 106 -9.42 -2.99 11.45
N LYS A 107 -9.64 -2.87 10.14
CA LYS A 107 -8.82 -2.01 9.27
C LYS A 107 -8.77 -0.59 9.81
N LYS A 108 -9.93 0.00 10.12
CA LYS A 108 -10.02 1.36 10.68
C LYS A 108 -9.27 1.49 11.99
N LYS A 109 -9.44 0.53 12.88
CA LYS A 109 -8.78 0.53 14.19
C LYS A 109 -7.26 0.47 14.03
N LEU A 110 -6.78 -0.36 13.13
CA LEU A 110 -5.34 -0.46 12.83
C LEU A 110 -4.80 0.85 12.25
N GLU A 111 -5.55 1.48 11.35
CA GLU A 111 -5.16 2.78 10.80
C GLU A 111 -5.08 3.85 11.89
N GLU A 112 -6.04 3.88 12.82
CA GLU A 112 -6.04 4.82 13.95
C GLU A 112 -4.86 4.60 14.89
N ILE A 113 -4.57 3.36 15.25
CA ILE A 113 -3.48 3.04 16.17
C ILE A 113 -2.12 3.34 15.54
N THR A 114 -1.93 2.92 14.30
CA THR A 114 -0.60 2.97 13.65
C THR A 114 -0.31 4.30 12.97
N GLY A 115 -1.34 5.00 12.53
CA GLY A 115 -1.21 6.21 11.71
C GLY A 115 -1.01 5.91 10.23
N ALA A 116 -0.90 4.64 9.84
CA ALA A 116 -0.72 4.25 8.45
C ALA A 116 -2.06 4.11 7.73
N GLU A 117 -2.04 4.21 6.42
CA GLU A 117 -3.19 3.90 5.56
C GLU A 117 -3.08 2.46 5.09
N ILE A 118 -4.17 1.72 5.13
CA ILE A 118 -4.23 0.31 4.73
C ILE A 118 -5.22 0.15 3.58
N CYS A 119 -4.82 -0.55 2.54
CA CYS A 119 -5.70 -0.84 1.41
C CYS A 119 -5.69 -2.33 1.10
N ILE A 120 -6.86 -2.92 0.99
CA ILE A 120 -7.02 -4.32 0.61
C ILE A 120 -7.54 -4.35 -0.83
N TYR A 121 -6.79 -5.02 -1.71
CA TYR A 121 -7.16 -5.16 -3.11
C TYR A 121 -6.78 -6.56 -3.60
N GLY A 122 -7.76 -7.31 -4.10
CA GLY A 122 -7.53 -8.70 -4.50
C GLY A 122 -6.96 -9.51 -3.34
N ASN A 123 -5.80 -10.11 -3.53
CA ASN A 123 -5.11 -10.91 -2.51
C ASN A 123 -3.99 -10.15 -1.81
N THR A 124 -3.97 -8.82 -1.94
CA THR A 124 -2.91 -8.01 -1.34
C THR A 124 -3.45 -7.10 -0.25
N VAL A 125 -2.64 -6.92 0.77
CA VAL A 125 -2.85 -5.91 1.82
C VAL A 125 -1.67 -4.96 1.72
N SER A 126 -1.94 -3.71 1.42
CA SER A 126 -0.89 -2.72 1.19
C SER A 126 -0.99 -1.60 2.22
N VAL A 127 0.14 -1.03 2.57
CA VAL A 127 0.26 -0.04 3.63
C VAL A 127 1.08 1.14 3.12
N ILE A 128 0.57 2.35 3.35
CA ILE A 128 1.31 3.59 3.14
C ILE A 128 1.43 4.31 4.48
N GLY A 129 2.61 4.71 4.85
CA GLY A 129 2.85 5.46 6.08
C GLY A 129 4.32 5.85 6.21
N ARG A 130 4.61 6.60 7.24
CA ARG A 130 5.99 6.86 7.63
C ARG A 130 6.62 5.54 8.07
N LEU A 131 7.93 5.48 8.14
CA LEU A 131 8.65 4.24 8.43
C LEU A 131 8.09 3.50 9.66
N ASN A 132 7.92 4.21 10.78
CA ASN A 132 7.41 3.61 12.02
C ASN A 132 5.93 3.22 11.89
N GLU A 133 5.12 4.05 11.24
CA GLU A 133 3.70 3.78 11.03
C GLU A 133 3.49 2.53 10.17
N ALA A 134 4.22 2.46 9.07
CA ALA A 134 4.14 1.31 8.16
C ALA A 134 4.64 0.03 8.83
N ALA A 135 5.71 0.12 9.62
CA ALA A 135 6.24 -1.03 10.35
C ALA A 135 5.23 -1.57 11.36
N LEU A 136 4.55 -0.68 12.11
CA LEU A 136 3.50 -1.08 13.06
C LEU A 136 2.31 -1.72 12.34
N ALA A 137 1.88 -1.16 11.22
CA ALA A 137 0.77 -1.71 10.46
C ALA A 137 1.11 -3.09 9.89
N GLU A 138 2.29 -3.26 9.33
CA GLU A 138 2.77 -4.56 8.84
C GLU A 138 2.83 -5.58 9.98
N ARG A 139 3.33 -5.18 11.14
CA ARG A 139 3.40 -6.01 12.33
C ARG A 139 2.01 -6.48 12.75
N ALA A 140 1.03 -5.57 12.78
CA ALA A 140 -0.36 -5.89 13.13
C ALA A 140 -0.96 -6.90 12.17
N ILE A 141 -0.79 -6.69 10.87
CA ILE A 141 -1.31 -7.58 9.83
C ILE A 141 -0.68 -8.98 9.99
N ASN A 142 0.63 -9.06 10.21
CA ASN A 142 1.32 -10.33 10.41
C ASN A 142 0.85 -11.07 11.67
N LEU A 143 0.52 -10.36 12.74
CA LEU A 143 -0.04 -10.98 13.95
C LEU A 143 -1.42 -11.59 13.69
N ILE A 144 -2.26 -10.90 12.91
CA ILE A 144 -3.56 -11.44 12.50
C ILE A 144 -3.37 -12.69 11.65
N ILE A 145 -2.44 -12.66 10.70
CA ILE A 145 -2.11 -13.80 9.84
C ILE A 145 -1.63 -15.00 10.67
N LYS A 146 -0.93 -14.76 11.76
CA LYS A 146 -0.48 -15.81 12.70
C LYS A 146 -1.60 -16.36 13.58
N GLY A 147 -2.78 -15.76 13.53
CA GLY A 147 -3.96 -16.27 14.23
C GLY A 147 -4.29 -15.60 15.55
N LEU A 148 -3.60 -14.51 15.93
CA LEU A 148 -3.93 -13.80 17.16
C LEU A 148 -5.29 -13.13 17.08
N GLY A 149 -6.00 -13.06 18.22
CA GLY A 149 -7.27 -12.34 18.31
C GLY A 149 -7.07 -10.82 18.16
N HIS A 150 -8.11 -10.13 17.70
CA HIS A 150 -8.03 -8.69 17.43
C HIS A 150 -7.64 -7.89 18.67
N SER A 151 -8.22 -8.19 19.84
CA SER A 151 -7.90 -7.48 21.09
C SER A 151 -6.43 -7.62 21.46
N SER A 152 -5.86 -8.81 21.29
CA SER A 152 -4.43 -9.06 21.54
C SER A 152 -3.55 -8.27 20.57
N VAL A 153 -3.94 -8.23 19.31
CA VAL A 153 -3.21 -7.45 18.29
C VAL A 153 -3.19 -5.97 18.65
N TYR A 154 -4.35 -5.40 18.98
CA TYR A 154 -4.44 -3.98 19.38
C TYR A 154 -3.56 -3.66 20.57
N PHE A 155 -3.62 -4.53 21.59
CA PHE A 155 -2.80 -4.35 22.80
C PHE A 155 -1.31 -4.36 22.49
N ILE A 156 -0.85 -5.35 21.72
CA ILE A 156 0.57 -5.48 21.34
C ILE A 156 1.04 -4.27 20.55
N ILE A 157 0.26 -3.86 19.56
CA ILE A 157 0.64 -2.75 18.66
C ILE A 157 0.64 -1.41 19.41
N GLN A 158 -0.33 -1.16 20.27
CA GLN A 158 -0.33 0.05 21.10
C GLN A 158 0.89 0.09 22.02
N LYS A 159 1.28 -1.04 22.57
CA LYS A 159 2.46 -1.16 23.44
C LYS A 159 3.75 -0.91 22.68
N GLU A 160 3.88 -1.48 21.48
CA GLU A 160 5.04 -1.27 20.61
C GLU A 160 5.13 0.19 20.15
N LYS A 161 4.00 0.82 19.84
CA LYS A 161 3.93 2.23 19.47
C LYS A 161 4.44 3.11 20.61
N MET A 162 4.03 2.85 21.83
CA MET A 162 4.48 3.60 23.01
C MET A 162 6.00 3.51 23.19
N ARG A 163 6.59 2.35 22.95
CA ARG A 163 8.05 2.18 23.01
C ARG A 163 8.77 2.99 21.95
N MET A 164 8.20 3.11 20.76
CA MET A 164 8.79 3.90 19.67
C MET A 164 8.81 5.39 19.97
N LEU A 165 7.92 5.87 20.85
CA LEU A 165 7.82 7.28 21.26
C LEU A 165 8.81 7.62 22.38
N GLU A 166 9.42 6.64 23.01
CA GLU A 166 10.49 6.83 23.99
C GLU A 166 11.83 7.02 23.27
#